data_234ae59d27454ead5002da63f6f67a23
#
_entry.id   234ae59d27454ead5002da63f6f67a23
#
_cell.length_a   1.000
_cell.length_b   1.000
_cell.length_c   1.000
_cell.angle_alpha   90.00
_cell.angle_beta   90.00
_cell.angle_gamma   90.00
#
_symmetry.space_group_name_H-M   'P 1'
#
loop_
_entity.id
_entity.type
_entity.pdbx_description
1 polymer ?
#
loop_
_entity_poly.entity_id
_entity_poly.type
_entity_poly.pdbx_seq_one_letter_code
_entity_poly.pdbx_strand_id
1 'polypeptide(L)'
;MRPFSIVTGTLSHRRLVPGRHHFRHKQYMLLLDVEKLLKATSLPWPIKYNKAGILSISDKSFLDGSSISLSRRILEKFQGFTPVVEGETMYILASPSLFGYGFNPASFYFKLNHNGVLNAAIVEVHNTFNESHTYCLDIDDSLVEPKNVYKEKGFHVSPFLQRRGSYEFDFLVNKDTVNLTISLWQDDVLVIETTYAGDVSPLTSRNTLFNLTGMLICVLLTEIRILMHAFKLKFILKLPFYSKPTPKTGTVESPSRGIISRLRIPFL
;
A
#
# COMPACT_ATOMS: atom_id res chain seq x y z
N MET A 1 12.68 -15.61 -4.13
CA MET A 1 12.72 -14.15 -3.86
C MET A 1 13.64 -13.87 -2.66
N ARG A 2 14.28 -12.66 -2.55
CA ARG A 2 15.12 -12.32 -1.40
C ARG A 2 14.25 -12.04 -0.17
N PRO A 3 14.71 -12.38 1.05
CA PRO A 3 13.91 -12.20 2.25
C PRO A 3 13.62 -10.72 2.58
N PHE A 4 14.60 -9.84 2.34
CA PHE A 4 14.45 -8.41 2.60
C PHE A 4 15.01 -7.61 1.42
N SER A 5 14.20 -6.69 0.91
CA SER A 5 14.53 -5.89 -0.26
C SER A 5 14.06 -4.44 -0.11
N ILE A 6 14.75 -3.53 -0.78
CA ILE A 6 14.27 -2.18 -1.07
C ILE A 6 13.69 -2.20 -2.48
N VAL A 7 12.50 -1.68 -2.64
CA VAL A 7 11.90 -1.43 -3.95
C VAL A 7 11.96 0.07 -4.21
N THR A 8 12.72 0.45 -5.24
CA THR A 8 12.84 1.84 -5.67
C THR A 8 12.06 2.03 -6.95
N GLY A 9 10.99 2.78 -6.88
CA GLY A 9 10.05 2.88 -7.99
C GLY A 9 9.51 4.27 -8.26
N THR A 10 8.61 4.32 -9.23
CA THR A 10 7.82 5.49 -9.57
C THR A 10 6.35 5.20 -9.32
N LEU A 11 5.74 5.99 -8.45
CA LEU A 11 4.30 6.05 -8.28
C LEU A 11 3.74 7.05 -9.29
N SER A 12 2.74 6.63 -10.09
CA SER A 12 1.98 7.48 -11.00
C SER A 12 0.50 7.37 -10.65
N HIS A 13 -0.18 8.49 -10.61
CA HIS A 13 -1.61 8.56 -10.36
C HIS A 13 -2.26 9.42 -11.44
N ARG A 14 -3.13 8.84 -12.23
CA ARG A 14 -3.77 9.46 -13.38
C ARG A 14 -5.29 9.45 -13.21
N ARG A 15 -5.85 10.61 -12.95
CA ARG A 15 -7.30 10.83 -13.01
C ARG A 15 -7.67 11.23 -14.44
N LEU A 16 -8.71 10.63 -14.98
CA LEU A 16 -9.24 10.87 -16.32
C LEU A 16 -10.58 11.60 -16.25
N VAL A 17 -11.45 11.25 -15.28
CA VAL A 17 -12.81 11.75 -15.13
C VAL A 17 -13.13 11.98 -13.64
N PRO A 18 -13.95 12.97 -13.27
CA PRO A 18 -14.13 14.24 -13.95
C PRO A 18 -12.87 15.10 -13.75
N GLY A 19 -12.44 15.78 -14.79
CA GLY A 19 -11.25 16.62 -14.75
C GLY A 19 -9.93 15.84 -14.73
N ARG A 20 -9.10 16.09 -15.71
CA ARG A 20 -7.81 15.40 -15.86
C ARG A 20 -6.81 15.92 -14.84
N HIS A 21 -6.16 15.00 -14.11
CA HIS A 21 -5.09 15.31 -13.20
C HIS A 21 -4.08 14.16 -13.15
N HIS A 22 -2.82 14.49 -13.32
CA HIS A 22 -1.74 13.50 -13.32
C HIS A 22 -0.58 13.99 -12.47
N PHE A 23 0.02 13.06 -11.71
CA PHE A 23 1.28 13.28 -11.01
C PHE A 23 2.12 12.01 -10.96
N ARG A 24 3.41 12.21 -10.81
CA ARG A 24 4.40 11.13 -10.67
C ARG A 24 5.44 11.53 -9.64
N HIS A 25 5.85 10.58 -8.80
CA HIS A 25 6.99 10.78 -7.90
C HIS A 25 7.75 9.48 -7.66
N LYS A 26 9.01 9.61 -7.29
CA LYS A 26 9.77 8.49 -6.76
C LYS A 26 9.12 8.01 -5.45
N GLN A 27 9.07 6.71 -5.27
CA GLN A 27 8.57 6.07 -4.07
C GLN A 27 9.51 4.92 -3.68
N TYR A 28 9.83 4.86 -2.40
CA TYR A 28 10.66 3.80 -1.83
C TYR A 28 9.81 2.96 -0.89
N MET A 29 9.81 1.66 -1.09
CA MET A 29 9.10 0.71 -0.25
C MET A 29 10.02 -0.42 0.20
N LEU A 30 9.69 -1.07 1.30
CA LEU A 30 10.37 -2.26 1.78
C LEU A 30 9.53 -3.48 1.42
N LEU A 31 10.15 -4.47 0.78
CA LEU A 31 9.56 -5.76 0.50
C LEU A 31 10.20 -6.77 1.44
N LEU A 32 9.43 -7.26 2.41
CA LEU A 32 9.92 -8.04 3.54
C LEU A 32 9.16 -9.38 3.63
N ASP A 33 9.91 -10.47 3.67
CA ASP A 33 9.39 -11.80 3.98
C ASP A 33 8.88 -11.81 5.41
N VAL A 34 7.60 -12.08 5.57
CA VAL A 34 6.87 -11.94 6.84
C VAL A 34 7.37 -12.94 7.88
N GLU A 35 7.65 -14.18 7.46
CA GLU A 35 8.13 -15.21 8.37
C GLU A 35 9.55 -14.93 8.85
N LYS A 36 10.43 -14.52 7.94
CA LYS A 36 11.81 -14.17 8.27
C LYS A 36 11.89 -12.87 9.06
N LEU A 37 10.97 -11.94 8.86
CA LEU A 37 10.89 -10.71 9.64
C LEU A 37 10.65 -11.00 11.13
N LEU A 38 9.79 -11.98 11.45
CA LEU A 38 9.55 -12.39 12.84
C LEU A 38 10.77 -12.99 13.50
N LYS A 39 11.55 -13.78 12.75
CA LYS A 39 12.75 -14.45 13.23
C LYS A 39 13.98 -13.53 13.26
N ALA A 40 13.86 -12.34 12.62
CA ALA A 40 14.98 -11.41 12.52
C ALA A 40 15.26 -10.71 13.86
N THR A 41 16.47 -10.81 14.36
CA THR A 41 16.93 -10.07 15.54
C THR A 41 17.12 -8.59 15.25
N SER A 42 17.43 -8.24 13.99
CA SER A 42 17.56 -6.87 13.49
C SER A 42 17.44 -6.81 11.98
N LEU A 43 16.98 -5.67 11.47
CA LEU A 43 17.08 -5.33 10.05
C LEU A 43 18.39 -4.57 9.79
N PRO A 44 18.87 -4.50 8.54
CA PRO A 44 20.03 -3.70 8.18
C PRO A 44 19.84 -2.23 8.58
N TRP A 45 20.87 -1.67 9.22
CA TRP A 45 20.89 -0.27 9.65
C TRP A 45 20.67 0.69 8.45
N PRO A 46 19.88 1.79 8.58
CA PRO A 46 19.29 2.35 9.79
C PRO A 46 17.84 1.93 10.08
N ILE A 47 17.35 0.83 9.50
CA ILE A 47 15.98 0.38 9.67
C ILE A 47 15.84 -0.45 10.95
N LYS A 48 14.79 -0.18 11.71
CA LYS A 48 14.42 -0.93 12.93
C LYS A 48 13.07 -1.62 12.76
N TYR A 49 12.95 -2.81 13.32
CA TYR A 49 11.68 -3.54 13.41
C TYR A 49 11.15 -3.49 14.83
N ASN A 50 9.89 -3.05 14.99
CA ASN A 50 9.19 -2.87 16.27
C ASN A 50 9.96 -2.05 17.34
N LYS A 51 10.92 -1.23 16.90
CA LYS A 51 11.74 -0.37 17.76
C LYS A 51 11.82 1.04 17.16
N ALA A 52 12.06 2.02 18.01
CA ALA A 52 12.37 3.39 17.56
C ALA A 52 13.67 3.41 16.75
N GLY A 53 13.69 4.19 15.67
CA GLY A 53 14.84 4.35 14.79
C GLY A 53 14.62 5.47 13.79
N ILE A 54 15.68 5.81 13.03
CA ILE A 54 15.56 6.79 11.93
C ILE A 54 14.47 6.31 10.96
N LEU A 55 14.62 5.08 10.46
CA LEU A 55 13.58 4.39 9.74
C LEU A 55 13.10 3.19 10.55
N SER A 56 11.80 2.90 10.49
CA SER A 56 11.22 1.78 11.21
C SER A 56 10.02 1.16 10.49
N ILE A 57 9.81 -0.12 10.74
CA ILE A 57 8.58 -0.87 10.43
C ILE A 57 8.03 -1.36 11.76
N SER A 58 6.75 -1.17 12.00
CA SER A 58 6.07 -1.59 13.22
C SER A 58 4.81 -2.39 12.90
N ASP A 59 4.65 -3.54 13.53
CA ASP A 59 3.47 -4.41 13.41
C ASP A 59 2.16 -3.65 13.68
N LYS A 60 2.23 -2.71 14.62
CA LYS A 60 1.07 -1.88 15.02
C LYS A 60 0.61 -0.89 13.94
N SER A 61 1.37 -0.74 12.85
CA SER A 61 1.04 0.18 11.77
C SER A 61 0.21 -0.46 10.65
N PHE A 62 -0.10 -1.75 10.75
CA PHE A 62 -0.70 -2.55 9.68
C PHE A 62 -1.95 -3.29 10.15
N LEU A 63 -2.87 -3.53 9.22
CA LEU A 63 -4.14 -4.22 9.43
C LEU A 63 -4.95 -3.56 10.56
N ASP A 64 -5.34 -4.33 11.56
CA ASP A 64 -6.08 -3.83 12.73
C ASP A 64 -5.20 -3.23 13.83
N GLY A 65 -3.87 -3.28 13.68
CA GLY A 65 -2.92 -2.78 14.67
C GLY A 65 -2.93 -3.51 16.01
N SER A 66 -3.59 -4.68 16.09
CA SER A 66 -3.73 -5.45 17.33
C SER A 66 -2.39 -5.95 17.88
N SER A 67 -2.40 -6.48 19.10
CA SER A 67 -1.22 -7.02 19.78
C SER A 67 -0.76 -8.38 19.22
N ILE A 68 -1.56 -9.01 18.38
CA ILE A 68 -1.19 -10.25 17.67
C ILE A 68 -0.08 -9.92 16.67
N SER A 69 0.90 -10.80 16.53
CA SER A 69 2.01 -10.58 15.59
C SER A 69 1.50 -10.35 14.17
N LEU A 70 2.15 -9.45 13.44
CA LEU A 70 1.76 -9.11 12.07
C LEU A 70 1.68 -10.33 11.16
N SER A 71 2.62 -11.26 11.28
CA SER A 71 2.62 -12.48 10.47
C SER A 71 1.38 -13.34 10.69
N ARG A 72 0.97 -13.50 11.97
CA ARG A 72 -0.24 -14.27 12.27
C ARG A 72 -1.48 -13.58 11.71
N ARG A 73 -1.60 -12.28 11.84
CA ARG A 73 -2.70 -11.51 11.26
C ARG A 73 -2.74 -11.61 9.72
N ILE A 74 -1.57 -11.56 9.07
CA ILE A 74 -1.46 -11.74 7.62
C ILE A 74 -1.88 -13.16 7.23
N LEU A 75 -1.38 -14.18 7.96
CA LEU A 75 -1.73 -15.57 7.71
C LEU A 75 -3.24 -15.81 7.85
N GLU A 76 -3.83 -15.40 8.97
CA GLU A 76 -5.26 -15.53 9.24
C GLU A 76 -6.10 -14.80 8.16
N LYS A 77 -5.61 -13.64 7.71
CA LYS A 77 -6.29 -12.88 6.65
C LYS A 77 -6.26 -13.62 5.31
N PHE A 78 -5.12 -14.23 4.92
CA PHE A 78 -5.05 -15.07 3.72
C PHE A 78 -5.94 -16.29 3.86
N GLN A 79 -5.86 -17.02 4.97
CA GLN A 79 -6.67 -18.21 5.23
C GLN A 79 -8.18 -17.93 5.17
N GLY A 80 -8.61 -16.69 5.38
CA GLY A 80 -10.00 -16.27 5.28
C GLY A 80 -10.58 -16.26 3.86
N PHE A 81 -9.75 -16.36 2.80
CA PHE A 81 -10.23 -16.35 1.42
C PHE A 81 -9.47 -17.27 0.45
N THR A 82 -8.29 -17.75 0.83
CA THR A 82 -7.50 -18.70 0.03
C THR A 82 -6.68 -19.58 0.97
N PRO A 83 -6.58 -20.89 0.72
CA PRO A 83 -5.77 -21.76 1.57
C PRO A 83 -4.30 -21.33 1.53
N VAL A 84 -3.62 -21.48 2.67
CA VAL A 84 -2.16 -21.32 2.76
C VAL A 84 -1.57 -22.70 2.92
N VAL A 85 -0.73 -23.09 1.97
CA VAL A 85 -0.10 -24.41 1.94
C VAL A 85 1.40 -24.33 2.24
N GLU A 86 1.97 -25.46 2.61
CA GLU A 86 3.40 -25.56 2.91
C GLU A 86 4.24 -25.18 1.66
N GLY A 87 5.32 -24.44 1.88
CA GLY A 87 6.20 -23.95 0.80
C GLY A 87 5.80 -22.61 0.19
N GLU A 88 4.63 -22.08 0.51
CA GLU A 88 4.26 -20.71 0.13
C GLU A 88 4.99 -19.68 1.00
N THR A 89 5.28 -18.53 0.41
CA THR A 89 5.97 -17.43 1.10
C THR A 89 5.12 -16.16 1.09
N MET A 90 5.01 -15.50 2.23
CA MET A 90 4.27 -14.24 2.34
C MET A 90 5.22 -13.06 2.48
N TYR A 91 4.93 -11.98 1.74
CA TYR A 91 5.66 -10.73 1.77
C TYR A 91 4.76 -9.56 2.12
N ILE A 92 5.31 -8.56 2.80
CA ILE A 92 4.71 -7.23 2.94
C ILE A 92 5.51 -6.24 2.11
N LEU A 93 4.81 -5.38 1.35
CA LEU A 93 5.37 -4.22 0.65
C LEU A 93 4.76 -2.96 1.26
N ALA A 94 5.58 -2.17 1.94
CA ALA A 94 5.13 -0.95 2.62
C ALA A 94 6.25 0.09 2.73
N SER A 95 5.89 1.36 2.85
CA SER A 95 6.87 2.42 3.14
C SER A 95 7.28 2.37 4.62
N PRO A 96 8.58 2.61 4.93
CA PRO A 96 9.01 2.73 6.32
C PRO A 96 8.46 4.01 6.96
N SER A 97 8.40 4.03 8.28
CA SER A 97 8.15 5.23 9.09
C SER A 97 9.46 5.92 9.44
N LEU A 98 9.45 7.26 9.55
CA LEU A 98 10.55 8.11 10.00
C LEU A 98 10.30 8.52 11.45
N PHE A 99 11.18 8.12 12.38
CA PHE A 99 11.02 8.34 13.84
C PHE A 99 9.62 7.96 14.36
N GLY A 100 9.05 6.88 13.81
CA GLY A 100 7.67 6.45 14.10
C GLY A 100 6.57 7.30 13.46
N TYR A 101 6.93 8.31 12.67
CA TYR A 101 6.04 9.06 11.81
C TYR A 101 6.00 8.45 10.42
N GLY A 102 4.82 8.29 9.86
CA GLY A 102 4.64 7.85 8.47
C GLY A 102 3.18 7.57 8.17
N PHE A 103 2.78 7.92 6.98
CA PHE A 103 1.48 7.59 6.44
C PHE A 103 1.66 6.71 5.20
N ASN A 104 1.10 5.52 5.25
CA ASN A 104 1.04 4.60 4.13
C ASN A 104 -0.36 4.66 3.52
N PRO A 105 -0.56 5.34 2.37
CA PRO A 105 -1.87 5.36 1.69
C PRO A 105 -2.31 3.96 1.26
N ALA A 106 -1.36 3.09 0.94
CA ALA A 106 -1.60 1.68 0.66
C ALA A 106 -0.42 0.82 1.12
N SER A 107 -0.73 -0.34 1.69
CA SER A 107 0.20 -1.43 1.98
C SER A 107 -0.26 -2.67 1.25
N PHE A 108 0.68 -3.48 0.79
CA PHE A 108 0.37 -4.67 0.01
C PHE A 108 0.97 -5.90 0.68
N TYR A 109 0.22 -6.99 0.66
CA TYR A 109 0.66 -8.27 1.15
C TYR A 109 0.53 -9.27 0.01
N PHE A 110 1.60 -10.00 -0.28
CA PHE A 110 1.68 -10.94 -1.38
C PHE A 110 1.86 -12.35 -0.84
N LYS A 111 1.14 -13.30 -1.39
CA LYS A 111 1.36 -14.72 -1.19
C LYS A 111 1.89 -15.29 -2.49
N LEU A 112 3.08 -15.90 -2.43
CA LEU A 112 3.74 -16.54 -3.56
C LEU A 112 3.73 -18.05 -3.36
N ASN A 113 3.42 -18.81 -4.40
CA ASN A 113 3.49 -20.25 -4.38
C ASN A 113 4.95 -20.75 -4.32
N HIS A 114 5.15 -22.06 -4.24
CA HIS A 114 6.47 -22.70 -4.17
C HIS A 114 7.38 -22.39 -5.39
N ASN A 115 6.81 -22.00 -6.53
CA ASN A 115 7.54 -21.57 -7.73
C ASN A 115 7.89 -20.07 -7.68
N GLY A 116 7.46 -19.34 -6.65
CA GLY A 116 7.65 -17.90 -6.52
C GLY A 116 6.70 -17.07 -7.38
N VAL A 117 5.59 -17.66 -7.84
CA VAL A 117 4.54 -16.97 -8.60
C VAL A 117 3.48 -16.43 -7.64
N LEU A 118 3.02 -15.21 -7.89
CA LEU A 118 1.97 -14.56 -7.11
C LEU A 118 0.64 -15.29 -7.30
N ASN A 119 0.05 -15.80 -6.21
CA ASN A 119 -1.23 -16.52 -6.24
C ASN A 119 -2.31 -15.88 -5.35
N ALA A 120 -1.96 -14.95 -4.48
CA ALA A 120 -2.93 -14.12 -3.77
C ALA A 120 -2.31 -12.80 -3.31
N ALA A 121 -3.14 -11.78 -3.15
CA ALA A 121 -2.72 -10.52 -2.57
C ALA A 121 -3.78 -9.92 -1.64
N ILE A 122 -3.32 -9.12 -0.68
CA ILE A 122 -4.18 -8.24 0.13
C ILE A 122 -3.71 -6.82 -0.11
N VAL A 123 -4.64 -5.92 -0.42
CA VAL A 123 -4.39 -4.49 -0.55
C VAL A 123 -5.07 -3.79 0.61
N GLU A 124 -4.28 -3.24 1.51
CA GLU A 124 -4.75 -2.41 2.61
C GLU A 124 -4.67 -0.94 2.21
N VAL A 125 -5.81 -0.27 2.17
CA VAL A 125 -5.92 1.14 1.77
C VAL A 125 -6.30 1.97 3.00
N HIS A 126 -5.60 3.09 3.20
CA HIS A 126 -5.87 4.05 4.27
C HIS A 126 -6.38 5.37 3.70
N ASN A 127 -7.35 5.97 4.38
CA ASN A 127 -7.79 7.33 4.07
C ASN A 127 -7.28 8.34 5.11
N THR A 128 -7.50 9.62 4.84
CA THR A 128 -7.15 10.72 5.76
C THR A 128 -8.13 10.88 6.92
N PHE A 129 -9.21 10.09 6.95
CA PHE A 129 -10.22 10.07 8.03
C PHE A 129 -9.90 9.04 9.13
N ASN A 130 -8.68 8.51 9.16
CA ASN A 130 -8.24 7.50 10.11
C ASN A 130 -8.97 6.15 9.98
N GLU A 131 -9.30 5.78 8.75
CA GLU A 131 -9.90 4.48 8.44
C GLU A 131 -9.05 3.70 7.47
N SER A 132 -9.14 2.38 7.54
CA SER A 132 -8.55 1.45 6.59
C SER A 132 -9.53 0.39 6.13
N HIS A 133 -9.27 -0.16 4.96
CA HIS A 133 -10.03 -1.23 4.35
C HIS A 133 -9.11 -2.18 3.59
N THR A 134 -9.42 -3.48 3.62
CA THR A 134 -8.63 -4.50 2.92
C THR A 134 -9.40 -5.10 1.78
N TYR A 135 -8.77 -5.14 0.60
CA TYR A 135 -9.23 -5.91 -0.56
C TYR A 135 -8.44 -7.21 -0.63
N CYS A 136 -9.15 -8.33 -0.59
CA CYS A 136 -8.55 -9.67 -0.70
C CYS A 136 -8.67 -10.15 -2.15
N LEU A 137 -7.53 -10.46 -2.77
CA LEU A 137 -7.41 -10.82 -4.18
C LEU A 137 -6.93 -12.27 -4.27
N ASP A 138 -7.79 -13.13 -4.79
CA ASP A 138 -7.44 -14.49 -5.18
C ASP A 138 -6.98 -14.44 -6.64
N ILE A 139 -5.75 -14.87 -6.91
CA ILE A 139 -5.10 -14.74 -8.19
C ILE A 139 -4.81 -16.15 -8.73
N ASP A 140 -5.43 -16.48 -9.85
CA ASP A 140 -5.22 -17.77 -10.49
C ASP A 140 -3.82 -17.84 -11.10
N ASP A 141 -2.94 -18.62 -10.48
CA ASP A 141 -1.55 -18.83 -10.90
C ASP A 141 -1.38 -19.93 -11.97
N SER A 142 -2.48 -20.58 -12.37
CA SER A 142 -2.48 -21.61 -13.43
C SER A 142 -2.37 -21.01 -14.84
N LEU A 143 -2.53 -19.71 -14.99
CA LEU A 143 -2.53 -19.02 -16.26
C LEU A 143 -1.18 -18.36 -16.55
N VAL A 144 -0.78 -18.42 -17.82
CA VAL A 144 0.48 -17.85 -18.33
C VAL A 144 0.45 -16.31 -18.32
N GLU A 145 -0.74 -15.70 -18.36
CA GLU A 145 -0.92 -14.24 -18.33
C GLU A 145 -1.54 -13.78 -17.02
N PRO A 146 -1.13 -12.60 -16.50
CA PRO A 146 -1.70 -12.04 -15.27
C PRO A 146 -3.19 -11.82 -15.45
N LYS A 147 -4.00 -12.35 -14.52
CA LYS A 147 -5.43 -12.08 -14.49
C LYS A 147 -5.71 -10.84 -13.67
N ASN A 148 -6.43 -9.93 -14.29
CA ASN A 148 -7.00 -8.80 -13.59
C ASN A 148 -8.05 -9.27 -12.58
N VAL A 149 -7.93 -8.86 -11.33
CA VAL A 149 -8.90 -9.17 -10.28
C VAL A 149 -9.79 -7.96 -10.05
N TYR A 150 -11.11 -8.17 -10.10
CA TYR A 150 -12.08 -7.11 -9.89
C TYR A 150 -12.69 -7.17 -8.49
N LYS A 151 -12.81 -6.01 -7.84
CA LYS A 151 -13.47 -5.87 -6.52
C LYS A 151 -14.32 -4.61 -6.49
N GLU A 152 -15.55 -4.71 -5.94
CA GLU A 152 -16.40 -3.54 -5.73
C GLU A 152 -15.69 -2.52 -4.84
N LYS A 153 -15.79 -1.24 -5.19
CA LYS A 153 -15.26 -0.14 -4.38
C LYS A 153 -16.10 0.05 -3.11
N GLY A 154 -15.71 -0.63 -2.04
CA GLY A 154 -16.36 -0.56 -0.73
C GLY A 154 -15.94 0.62 0.14
N PHE A 155 -14.79 1.25 -0.14
CA PHE A 155 -14.12 2.20 0.73
C PHE A 155 -14.13 3.64 0.20
N HIS A 156 -14.32 4.62 1.11
CA HIS A 156 -14.24 6.05 0.77
C HIS A 156 -12.81 6.55 0.97
N VAL A 157 -12.06 6.62 -0.12
CA VAL A 157 -10.63 6.98 -0.10
C VAL A 157 -10.42 8.49 -0.18
N SER A 158 -11.28 9.21 -0.91
CA SER A 158 -11.09 10.63 -1.21
C SER A 158 -12.42 11.35 -1.36
N PRO A 159 -12.55 12.59 -0.85
CA PRO A 159 -13.77 13.38 -1.01
C PRO A 159 -14.04 13.82 -2.45
N PHE A 160 -13.09 13.61 -3.37
CA PHE A 160 -13.27 13.90 -4.80
C PHE A 160 -13.70 12.68 -5.62
N LEU A 161 -14.12 11.60 -4.94
CA LEU A 161 -14.57 10.36 -5.55
C LEU A 161 -15.75 9.77 -4.81
N GLN A 162 -16.79 9.42 -5.54
CA GLN A 162 -17.90 8.64 -4.99
C GLN A 162 -17.44 7.24 -4.60
N ARG A 163 -18.10 6.64 -3.60
CA ARG A 163 -17.90 5.24 -3.19
C ARG A 163 -18.71 4.30 -4.08
N ARG A 164 -18.51 4.36 -5.40
CA ARG A 164 -19.14 3.47 -6.38
C ARG A 164 -18.13 3.03 -7.42
N GLY A 165 -18.45 1.99 -8.15
CA GLY A 165 -17.62 1.39 -9.18
C GLY A 165 -16.81 0.22 -8.68
N SER A 166 -15.90 -0.28 -9.49
CA SER A 166 -15.06 -1.42 -9.24
C SER A 166 -13.58 -1.07 -9.42
N TYR A 167 -12.75 -1.64 -8.58
CA TYR A 167 -11.31 -1.66 -8.78
C TYR A 167 -10.92 -2.88 -9.59
N GLU A 168 -10.05 -2.67 -10.55
CA GLU A 168 -9.31 -3.69 -11.27
C GLU A 168 -7.87 -3.66 -10.77
N PHE A 169 -7.35 -4.82 -10.38
CA PHE A 169 -5.99 -5.00 -9.87
C PHE A 169 -5.20 -5.86 -10.85
N ASP A 170 -4.05 -5.34 -11.28
CA ASP A 170 -3.09 -6.04 -12.13
C ASP A 170 -1.72 -5.94 -11.47
N PHE A 171 -1.19 -7.08 -10.98
CA PHE A 171 0.03 -7.13 -10.19
C PHE A 171 1.03 -8.13 -10.77
N LEU A 172 2.24 -7.65 -10.99
CA LEU A 172 3.40 -8.46 -11.32
C LEU A 172 4.47 -8.26 -10.23
N VAL A 173 4.75 -9.32 -9.49
CA VAL A 173 5.74 -9.32 -8.41
C VAL A 173 6.72 -10.46 -8.64
N ASN A 174 7.98 -10.13 -8.85
CA ASN A 174 9.04 -11.12 -9.03
C ASN A 174 10.34 -10.70 -8.30
N LYS A 175 11.42 -11.46 -8.50
CA LYS A 175 12.70 -11.24 -7.80
C LYS A 175 13.39 -9.91 -8.16
N ASP A 176 13.06 -9.32 -9.29
CA ASP A 176 13.76 -8.16 -9.87
C ASP A 176 12.86 -6.91 -9.93
N THR A 177 11.54 -7.09 -10.06
CA THR A 177 10.58 -5.99 -10.24
C THR A 177 9.29 -6.19 -9.46
N VAL A 178 8.68 -5.06 -9.09
CA VAL A 178 7.31 -4.98 -8.58
C VAL A 178 6.55 -3.97 -9.44
N ASN A 179 5.54 -4.44 -10.14
CA ASN A 179 4.65 -3.60 -10.94
C ASN A 179 3.21 -3.80 -10.44
N LEU A 180 2.59 -2.73 -10.01
CA LEU A 180 1.23 -2.74 -9.46
C LEU A 180 0.40 -1.71 -10.22
N THR A 181 -0.72 -2.14 -10.78
CA THR A 181 -1.71 -1.26 -11.39
C THR A 181 -3.05 -1.43 -10.68
N ILE A 182 -3.65 -0.32 -10.30
CA ILE A 182 -5.00 -0.27 -9.71
C ILE A 182 -5.81 0.72 -10.52
N SER A 183 -6.82 0.23 -11.22
CA SER A 183 -7.72 1.00 -12.06
C SER A 183 -9.09 1.10 -11.41
N LEU A 184 -9.66 2.29 -11.31
CA LEU A 184 -11.03 2.51 -10.85
C LEU A 184 -11.94 2.72 -12.04
N TRP A 185 -12.92 1.85 -12.18
CA TRP A 185 -13.96 1.91 -13.19
C TRP A 185 -15.31 2.34 -12.57
N GLN A 186 -16.01 3.25 -13.24
CA GLN A 186 -17.37 3.66 -12.88
C GLN A 186 -18.20 3.74 -14.17
N ASP A 187 -19.32 3.03 -14.22
CA ASP A 187 -20.19 2.99 -15.38
C ASP A 187 -19.41 2.67 -16.69
N ASP A 188 -18.53 1.66 -16.63
CA ASP A 188 -17.61 1.20 -17.69
C ASP A 188 -16.61 2.27 -18.19
N VAL A 189 -16.46 3.36 -17.46
CA VAL A 189 -15.48 4.41 -17.75
C VAL A 189 -14.31 4.31 -16.78
N LEU A 190 -13.08 4.31 -17.30
CA LEU A 190 -11.87 4.39 -16.48
C LEU A 190 -11.76 5.80 -15.87
N VAL A 191 -11.91 5.89 -14.56
CA VAL A 191 -11.92 7.15 -13.82
C VAL A 191 -10.53 7.52 -13.31
N ILE A 192 -9.83 6.55 -12.71
CA ILE A 192 -8.49 6.72 -12.15
C ILE A 192 -7.68 5.47 -12.43
N GLU A 193 -6.42 5.68 -12.74
CA GLU A 193 -5.39 4.66 -12.81
C GLU A 193 -4.23 5.04 -11.90
N THR A 194 -3.83 4.15 -11.05
CA THR A 194 -2.66 4.29 -10.17
C THR A 194 -1.68 3.17 -10.48
N THR A 195 -0.45 3.53 -10.80
CA THR A 195 0.60 2.55 -11.09
C THR A 195 1.80 2.77 -10.18
N TYR A 196 2.40 1.68 -9.75
CA TYR A 196 3.71 1.67 -9.11
C TYR A 196 4.60 0.69 -9.87
N ALA A 197 5.71 1.18 -10.40
CA ALA A 197 6.71 0.36 -11.08
C ALA A 197 8.06 0.58 -10.40
N GLY A 198 8.66 -0.50 -9.89
CA GLY A 198 9.87 -0.41 -9.10
C GLY A 198 10.80 -1.61 -9.24
N ASP A 199 12.11 -1.32 -9.12
CA ASP A 199 13.19 -2.28 -9.15
C ASP A 199 13.50 -2.79 -7.74
N VAL A 200 13.67 -4.11 -7.63
CA VAL A 200 13.94 -4.82 -6.38
C VAL A 200 15.44 -4.95 -6.16
N SER A 201 15.95 -4.37 -5.09
CA SER A 201 17.36 -4.48 -4.71
C SER A 201 17.51 -5.05 -3.29
N PRO A 202 18.66 -5.70 -2.94
CA PRO A 202 18.84 -6.27 -1.61
C PRO A 202 18.77 -5.18 -0.53
N LEU A 203 18.08 -5.46 0.57
CA LEU A 203 18.11 -4.63 1.77
C LEU A 203 19.43 -4.88 2.52
N THR A 204 20.40 -4.02 2.27
CA THR A 204 21.69 -3.99 2.96
C THR A 204 21.91 -2.61 3.57
N SER A 205 22.77 -2.47 4.59
CA SER A 205 23.07 -1.16 5.16
C SER A 205 23.63 -0.19 4.11
N ARG A 206 24.45 -0.69 3.16
CA ARG A 206 24.98 0.12 2.05
C ARG A 206 23.88 0.65 1.14
N ASN A 207 23.00 -0.23 0.66
CA ASN A 207 21.90 0.16 -0.22
C ASN A 207 20.89 1.07 0.50
N THR A 208 20.64 0.81 1.79
CA THR A 208 19.76 1.67 2.60
C THR A 208 20.34 3.07 2.74
N LEU A 209 21.64 3.18 3.04
CA LEU A 209 22.33 4.47 3.12
C LEU A 209 22.32 5.23 1.79
N PHE A 210 22.58 4.54 0.69
CA PHE A 210 22.52 5.15 -0.65
C PHE A 210 21.14 5.73 -0.96
N ASN A 211 20.08 5.05 -0.54
CA ASN A 211 18.69 5.48 -0.77
C ASN A 211 18.10 6.33 0.38
N LEU A 212 18.84 6.53 1.48
CA LEU A 212 18.31 7.10 2.72
C LEU A 212 17.65 8.47 2.51
N THR A 213 18.36 9.39 1.86
CA THR A 213 17.84 10.75 1.59
C THR A 213 16.52 10.70 0.81
N GLY A 214 16.45 9.85 -0.22
CA GLY A 214 15.23 9.65 -0.99
C GLY A 214 14.08 9.09 -0.15
N MET A 215 14.36 8.10 0.71
CA MET A 215 13.37 7.52 1.63
C MET A 215 12.84 8.56 2.61
N LEU A 216 13.72 9.37 3.22
CA LEU A 216 13.35 10.44 4.15
C LEU A 216 12.44 11.46 3.47
N ILE A 217 12.85 11.96 2.29
CA ILE A 217 12.08 12.91 1.50
C ILE A 217 10.70 12.32 1.15
N CYS A 218 10.63 11.06 0.73
CA CYS A 218 9.36 10.42 0.40
C CYS A 218 8.42 10.36 1.60
N VAL A 219 8.89 9.94 2.77
CA VAL A 219 8.05 9.87 3.98
C VAL A 219 7.54 11.25 4.37
N LEU A 220 8.43 12.24 4.42
CA LEU A 220 8.07 13.62 4.82
C LEU A 220 7.10 14.29 3.84
N LEU A 221 7.30 14.07 2.54
CA LEU A 221 6.48 14.73 1.52
C LEU A 221 5.16 14.01 1.21
N THR A 222 4.94 12.78 1.70
CA THR A 222 3.72 12.02 1.36
C THR A 222 2.46 12.81 1.69
N GLU A 223 2.31 13.27 2.93
CA GLU A 223 1.11 14.02 3.34
C GLU A 223 1.05 15.41 2.70
N ILE A 224 2.18 16.10 2.58
CA ILE A 224 2.25 17.40 1.90
C ILE A 224 1.76 17.28 0.45
N ARG A 225 2.18 16.24 -0.27
CA ARG A 225 1.72 15.95 -1.63
C ARG A 225 0.22 15.67 -1.68
N ILE A 226 -0.31 14.89 -0.74
CA ILE A 226 -1.75 14.63 -0.63
C ILE A 226 -2.52 15.95 -0.48
N LEU A 227 -2.08 16.85 0.42
CA LEU A 227 -2.69 18.17 0.62
C LEU A 227 -2.62 19.05 -0.63
N MET A 228 -1.45 19.11 -1.27
CA MET A 228 -1.27 19.90 -2.50
C MET A 228 -2.18 19.41 -3.63
N HIS A 229 -2.28 18.09 -3.81
CA HIS A 229 -3.16 17.52 -4.83
C HIS A 229 -4.63 17.76 -4.49
N ALA A 230 -5.03 17.60 -3.22
CA ALA A 230 -6.39 17.90 -2.76
C ALA A 230 -6.74 19.39 -2.99
N PHE A 231 -5.84 20.30 -2.66
CA PHE A 231 -6.00 21.73 -2.95
C PHE A 231 -6.21 21.98 -4.44
N LYS A 232 -5.36 21.40 -5.30
CA LYS A 232 -5.49 21.53 -6.75
C LYS A 232 -6.83 21.01 -7.28
N LEU A 233 -7.27 19.84 -6.79
CA LEU A 233 -8.56 19.26 -7.19
C LEU A 233 -9.73 20.16 -6.79
N LYS A 234 -9.70 20.74 -5.59
CA LYS A 234 -10.78 21.57 -5.06
C LYS A 234 -10.82 22.97 -5.67
N PHE A 235 -9.69 23.69 -5.64
CA PHE A 235 -9.66 25.12 -5.92
C PHE A 235 -9.30 25.45 -7.37
N ILE A 236 -8.49 24.63 -8.03
CA ILE A 236 -8.08 24.85 -9.42
C ILE A 236 -9.01 24.11 -10.36
N LEU A 237 -9.20 22.82 -10.17
CA LEU A 237 -10.05 21.99 -11.04
C LEU A 237 -11.52 22.05 -10.63
N LYS A 238 -11.86 22.62 -9.46
CA LYS A 238 -13.23 22.80 -8.94
C LYS A 238 -14.06 21.52 -8.99
N LEU A 239 -13.43 20.37 -8.67
CA LEU A 239 -14.12 19.08 -8.69
C LEU A 239 -15.21 19.01 -7.62
N PRO A 240 -16.30 18.26 -7.86
CA PRO A 240 -17.34 18.04 -6.87
C PRO A 240 -16.77 17.41 -5.60
N PHE A 241 -17.29 17.84 -4.47
CA PHE A 241 -16.91 17.34 -3.16
C PHE A 241 -18.03 16.44 -2.62
N TYR A 242 -17.67 15.21 -2.27
CA TYR A 242 -18.61 14.23 -1.73
C TYR A 242 -18.38 14.05 -0.23
N SER A 243 -19.43 14.21 0.56
CA SER A 243 -19.38 13.91 1.99
C SER A 243 -19.06 12.43 2.23
N LYS A 244 -18.34 12.16 3.31
CA LYS A 244 -18.01 10.80 3.72
C LYS A 244 -19.30 10.02 4.06
N PRO A 245 -19.60 8.92 3.37
CA PRO A 245 -20.74 8.06 3.70
C PRO A 245 -20.42 7.20 4.93
N THR A 246 -21.46 6.62 5.55
CA THR A 246 -21.27 5.65 6.64
C THR A 246 -20.34 4.51 6.19
N PRO A 247 -19.40 4.08 7.05
CA PRO A 247 -18.50 2.98 6.73
C PRO A 247 -19.26 1.70 6.37
N LYS A 248 -18.76 0.96 5.38
CA LYS A 248 -19.23 -0.41 5.07
C LYS A 248 -18.52 -1.43 5.97
N THR A 249 -19.11 -2.62 6.08
CA THR A 249 -18.48 -3.79 6.72
C THR A 249 -17.06 -4.02 6.19
N GLY A 250 -16.13 -4.32 7.09
CA GLY A 250 -14.71 -4.52 6.74
C GLY A 250 -13.87 -3.23 6.75
N THR A 251 -14.48 -2.07 7.02
CA THR A 251 -13.75 -0.84 7.34
C THR A 251 -13.43 -0.83 8.83
N VAL A 252 -12.16 -0.64 9.16
CA VAL A 252 -11.66 -0.56 10.54
C VAL A 252 -10.99 0.78 10.80
N GLU A 253 -10.84 1.14 12.09
CA GLU A 253 -10.05 2.31 12.44
C GLU A 253 -8.59 2.07 12.08
N SER A 254 -7.98 3.00 11.35
CA SER A 254 -6.60 2.88 10.92
C SER A 254 -5.64 3.16 12.08
N PRO A 255 -4.63 2.33 12.29
CA PRO A 255 -3.56 2.63 13.21
C PRO A 255 -2.61 3.72 12.70
N SER A 256 -2.97 4.42 11.64
CA SER A 256 -2.17 5.47 10.99
C SER A 256 -1.71 6.53 11.98
N ARG A 257 -0.44 6.94 11.85
CA ARG A 257 0.18 7.98 12.67
C ARG A 257 0.46 9.27 11.89
N GLY A 258 -0.20 9.46 10.76
CA GLY A 258 -0.08 10.66 9.94
C GLY A 258 -0.57 11.93 10.65
N ILE A 259 -0.05 13.09 10.26
CA ILE A 259 -0.44 14.40 10.83
C ILE A 259 -1.85 14.77 10.36
N ILE A 260 -2.18 14.54 9.09
CA ILE A 260 -3.49 14.89 8.51
C ILE A 260 -4.62 14.22 9.28
N SER A 261 -4.47 12.92 9.55
CA SER A 261 -5.46 12.14 10.29
C SER A 261 -5.64 12.63 11.74
N ARG A 262 -4.60 13.21 12.34
CA ARG A 262 -4.65 13.80 13.70
C ARG A 262 -5.29 15.19 13.72
N LEU A 263 -5.04 15.99 12.70
CA LEU A 263 -5.54 17.38 12.64
C LEU A 263 -7.03 17.47 12.28
N ARG A 264 -7.68 16.38 11.86
CA ARG A 264 -9.10 16.33 11.47
C ARG A 264 -9.46 17.49 10.54
N ILE A 265 -8.66 17.74 9.52
CA ILE A 265 -8.86 18.86 8.60
C ILE A 265 -10.23 18.71 7.91
N PRO A 266 -11.16 19.67 8.07
CA PRO A 266 -12.56 19.50 7.68
C PRO A 266 -12.80 19.35 6.16
N PHE A 267 -11.74 19.49 5.36
CA PHE A 267 -11.81 19.43 3.90
C PHE A 267 -11.05 18.23 3.28
N LEU A 268 -10.58 17.31 4.12
CA LEU A 268 -9.80 16.14 3.68
C LEU A 268 -10.30 14.89 4.37
#